data_41476fec741e202a172710b614fcfd63
#
_entry.id   41476fec741e202a172710b614fcfd63
#
_cell.length_a   1.000
_cell.length_b   1.000
_cell.length_c   1.000
_cell.angle_alpha   90.00
_cell.angle_beta   90.00
_cell.angle_gamma   90.00
#
_symmetry.space_group_name_H-M   'P 1'
#
loop_
_entity.id
_entity.type
_entity.pdbx_description
1 polymer ?
#
loop_
_entity_poly.entity_id
_entity_poly.type
_entity_poly.pdbx_seq_one_letter_code
_entity_poly.pdbx_strand_id
1 'polypeptide(L)'
;QTIVVDDITKPVPVMASLPTITRECAVTATDIPVPTATDNCVGVITATTTDALTYSEQGSYTINWMYNDGNGNLTTQQQTIIVDDIKKPVPVVASLPTITKECGVTATDVPVPTATDNCLGIITATTTDALVYTQQGTYTINWTYNDGNGNTTTQQQTIVVDDVTKPVPVVASLPTITRECAVSATDIPVPTATDNCVGVITA
;
A
#
# COMPACT_ATOMS: atom_id res chain seq x y z
N GLN A 1 -69.10 31.28 -17.42
CA GLN A 1 -68.51 30.70 -16.24
C GLN A 1 -67.12 30.17 -16.62
N THR A 2 -66.08 30.60 -15.95
CA THR A 2 -64.73 30.08 -16.15
C THR A 2 -64.45 29.09 -15.01
N ILE A 3 -63.98 27.89 -15.34
CA ILE A 3 -63.54 26.89 -14.39
C ILE A 3 -62.02 26.81 -14.57
N VAL A 4 -61.26 27.03 -13.46
CA VAL A 4 -59.82 26.84 -13.41
C VAL A 4 -59.56 25.60 -12.57
N VAL A 5 -58.75 24.67 -13.11
CA VAL A 5 -58.19 23.53 -12.37
C VAL A 5 -56.68 23.76 -12.29
N ASP A 6 -56.18 23.91 -11.10
CA ASP A 6 -54.78 24.23 -10.87
C ASP A 6 -54.24 23.40 -9.69
N ASP A 7 -53.13 22.73 -9.91
CA ASP A 7 -52.43 21.98 -8.86
C ASP A 7 -51.39 22.88 -8.22
N ILE A 8 -51.59 23.19 -6.93
CA ILE A 8 -50.72 24.05 -6.13
C ILE A 8 -49.98 23.30 -5.00
N THR A 9 -50.16 21.98 -4.97
CA THR A 9 -49.62 21.14 -3.91
C THR A 9 -48.24 20.62 -4.34
N LYS A 10 -47.24 20.71 -3.45
CA LYS A 10 -45.92 20.19 -3.75
C LYS A 10 -45.85 18.71 -3.45
N PRO A 11 -45.04 17.92 -4.23
CA PRO A 11 -44.74 16.54 -3.93
C PRO A 11 -44.20 16.35 -2.53
N VAL A 12 -44.67 15.35 -1.80
CA VAL A 12 -44.22 14.98 -0.45
C VAL A 12 -43.36 13.74 -0.55
N PRO A 13 -42.03 13.80 -0.23
CA PRO A 13 -41.16 12.65 -0.23
C PRO A 13 -41.71 11.51 0.64
N VAL A 14 -41.65 10.27 0.15
CA VAL A 14 -42.10 9.08 0.89
C VAL A 14 -41.22 8.85 2.13
N MET A 15 -39.93 9.18 2.05
CA MET A 15 -39.01 9.16 3.18
C MET A 15 -38.70 10.60 3.63
N ALA A 16 -38.87 10.90 4.91
CA ALA A 16 -38.58 12.23 5.45
C ALA A 16 -37.08 12.59 5.35
N SER A 17 -36.20 11.60 5.39
CA SER A 17 -34.76 11.75 5.14
C SER A 17 -34.25 10.51 4.40
N LEU A 18 -33.32 10.71 3.47
CA LEU A 18 -32.68 9.61 2.75
C LEU A 18 -31.50 9.05 3.56
N PRO A 19 -31.32 7.71 3.57
CA PRO A 19 -30.20 7.11 4.28
C PRO A 19 -28.87 7.47 3.61
N THR A 20 -27.83 7.64 4.40
CA THR A 20 -26.46 7.74 3.92
C THR A 20 -26.05 6.39 3.30
N ILE A 21 -25.41 6.45 2.14
CA ILE A 21 -24.85 5.29 1.48
C ILE A 21 -23.34 5.30 1.66
N THR A 22 -22.78 4.26 2.28
CA THR A 22 -21.34 4.11 2.51
C THR A 22 -20.82 2.87 1.83
N ARG A 23 -19.70 2.98 1.10
CA ARG A 23 -18.94 1.88 0.49
C ARG A 23 -17.45 2.12 0.67
N GLU A 24 -16.67 1.04 0.63
CA GLU A 24 -15.21 1.14 0.80
C GLU A 24 -14.52 1.66 -0.46
N CYS A 25 -14.74 1.06 -1.63
CA CYS A 25 -13.95 1.38 -2.81
C CYS A 25 -14.64 2.32 -3.79
N ALA A 26 -15.95 2.17 -3.95
CA ALA A 26 -16.75 2.99 -4.85
C ALA A 26 -18.25 2.84 -4.53
N VAL A 27 -19.01 3.86 -4.87
CA VAL A 27 -20.47 3.82 -4.96
C VAL A 27 -20.85 3.90 -6.43
N THR A 28 -21.70 3.00 -6.88
CA THR A 28 -22.21 2.98 -8.25
C THR A 28 -23.69 3.32 -8.29
N ALA A 29 -24.22 3.60 -9.49
CA ALA A 29 -25.64 3.92 -9.66
C ALA A 29 -26.57 2.81 -9.14
N THR A 30 -26.13 1.55 -9.15
CA THR A 30 -26.91 0.42 -8.63
C THR A 30 -26.98 0.36 -7.11
N ASP A 31 -26.04 1.04 -6.41
CA ASP A 31 -26.05 1.17 -4.95
C ASP A 31 -27.02 2.24 -4.47
N ILE A 32 -27.47 3.12 -5.37
CA ILE A 32 -28.24 4.32 -5.06
C ILE A 32 -29.71 4.11 -5.51
N PRO A 33 -30.61 3.71 -4.60
CA PRO A 33 -32.03 3.60 -4.94
C PRO A 33 -32.59 4.99 -5.22
N VAL A 34 -33.27 5.17 -6.36
CA VAL A 34 -33.91 6.42 -6.72
C VAL A 34 -35.13 6.62 -5.82
N PRO A 35 -35.19 7.73 -5.04
CA PRO A 35 -36.27 7.95 -4.11
C PRO A 35 -37.57 8.40 -4.81
N THR A 36 -38.69 8.29 -4.11
CA THR A 36 -40.02 8.67 -4.61
C THR A 36 -40.71 9.64 -3.68
N ALA A 37 -41.65 10.39 -4.24
CA ALA A 37 -42.57 11.25 -3.51
C ALA A 37 -44.04 10.88 -3.93
N THR A 38 -45.00 11.37 -3.16
CA THR A 38 -46.43 11.30 -3.49
C THR A 38 -46.98 12.71 -3.67
N ASP A 39 -47.85 12.83 -4.63
CA ASP A 39 -48.60 14.02 -4.91
C ASP A 39 -50.12 13.72 -4.98
N ASN A 40 -50.96 14.69 -4.62
CA ASN A 40 -52.40 14.50 -4.56
C ASN A 40 -53.06 14.43 -5.92
N CYS A 41 -52.47 15.03 -6.98
CA CYS A 41 -53.01 15.06 -8.34
C CYS A 41 -52.33 14.06 -9.27
N VAL A 42 -50.99 13.91 -9.15
CA VAL A 42 -50.15 13.11 -10.04
C VAL A 42 -49.91 11.68 -9.50
N GLY A 43 -50.00 11.50 -8.16
CA GLY A 43 -49.73 10.23 -7.51
C GLY A 43 -48.26 10.04 -7.19
N VAL A 44 -47.65 8.94 -7.60
CA VAL A 44 -46.24 8.63 -7.29
C VAL A 44 -45.32 9.32 -8.29
N ILE A 45 -44.35 10.08 -7.76
CA ILE A 45 -43.33 10.79 -8.51
C ILE A 45 -41.97 10.19 -8.21
N THR A 46 -41.23 9.78 -9.23
CA THR A 46 -39.83 9.36 -9.11
C THR A 46 -38.91 10.56 -9.18
N ALA A 47 -37.94 10.67 -8.25
CA ALA A 47 -36.99 11.76 -8.23
C ALA A 47 -36.08 11.74 -9.46
N THR A 48 -35.59 12.91 -9.82
CA THR A 48 -34.54 13.12 -10.81
C THR A 48 -33.36 13.85 -10.18
N THR A 49 -32.17 13.73 -10.76
CA THR A 49 -30.98 14.48 -10.36
C THR A 49 -30.11 14.74 -11.58
N THR A 50 -29.31 15.81 -11.51
CA THR A 50 -28.23 16.11 -12.45
C THR A 50 -26.85 15.77 -11.85
N ASP A 51 -26.81 15.36 -10.57
CA ASP A 51 -25.58 15.00 -9.88
C ASP A 51 -25.12 13.61 -10.37
N ALA A 52 -23.82 13.34 -10.23
CA ALA A 52 -23.26 12.03 -10.53
C ALA A 52 -23.89 10.96 -9.63
N LEU A 53 -24.02 9.74 -10.18
CA LEU A 53 -24.46 8.55 -9.45
C LEU A 53 -23.35 7.49 -9.33
N THR A 54 -22.09 7.90 -9.61
CA THR A 54 -20.91 7.04 -9.46
C THR A 54 -19.79 7.86 -8.84
N TYR A 55 -19.21 7.32 -7.76
CA TYR A 55 -18.16 7.94 -6.99
C TYR A 55 -17.08 6.89 -6.72
N SER A 56 -15.85 7.11 -7.18
CA SER A 56 -14.69 6.20 -7.04
C SER A 56 -13.58 6.78 -6.16
N GLU A 57 -13.61 8.08 -5.90
CA GLU A 57 -12.62 8.73 -5.04
C GLU A 57 -13.11 8.74 -3.59
N GLN A 58 -12.17 8.64 -2.65
CA GLN A 58 -12.47 8.74 -1.22
C GLN A 58 -13.08 10.10 -0.89
N GLY A 59 -14.14 10.12 -0.11
CA GLY A 59 -14.78 11.36 0.26
C GLY A 59 -16.25 11.25 0.62
N SER A 60 -16.81 12.41 0.95
CA SER A 60 -18.24 12.58 1.21
C SER A 60 -18.86 13.46 0.14
N TYR A 61 -19.92 13.00 -0.48
CA TYR A 61 -20.61 13.62 -1.58
C TYR A 61 -22.09 13.81 -1.24
N THR A 62 -22.76 14.72 -1.92
CA THR A 62 -24.19 14.98 -1.77
C THR A 62 -24.87 14.87 -3.12
N ILE A 63 -25.95 14.08 -3.18
CA ILE A 63 -26.87 14.06 -4.31
C ILE A 63 -28.07 14.92 -3.96
N ASN A 64 -28.42 15.85 -4.85
CA ASN A 64 -29.62 16.67 -4.76
C ASN A 64 -30.72 16.06 -5.64
N TRP A 65 -31.70 15.45 -5.01
CA TRP A 65 -32.87 14.89 -5.65
C TRP A 65 -33.93 15.94 -5.84
N MET A 66 -34.65 15.91 -6.96
CA MET A 66 -35.73 16.81 -7.31
C MET A 66 -36.98 16.01 -7.67
N TYR A 67 -38.06 16.33 -7.03
CA TYR A 67 -39.40 15.79 -7.31
C TYR A 67 -40.23 16.88 -7.99
N ASN A 68 -40.61 16.67 -9.23
CA ASN A 68 -41.37 17.59 -10.05
C ASN A 68 -42.70 16.93 -10.44
N ASP A 69 -43.85 17.55 -10.12
CA ASP A 69 -45.17 17.06 -10.46
C ASP A 69 -45.61 17.36 -11.90
N GLY A 70 -44.83 18.17 -12.63
CA GLY A 70 -45.14 18.61 -13.99
C GLY A 70 -46.06 19.80 -14.06
N ASN A 71 -46.64 20.25 -12.95
CA ASN A 71 -47.58 21.39 -12.84
C ASN A 71 -46.89 22.67 -12.30
N GLY A 72 -45.57 22.59 -12.07
CA GLY A 72 -44.75 23.70 -11.59
C GLY A 72 -44.39 23.63 -10.09
N ASN A 73 -44.83 22.59 -9.38
CA ASN A 73 -44.52 22.41 -7.99
C ASN A 73 -43.28 21.49 -7.85
N LEU A 74 -42.31 21.96 -7.08
CA LEU A 74 -41.01 21.28 -6.88
C LEU A 74 -40.74 21.04 -5.39
N THR A 75 -40.22 19.85 -5.07
CA THR A 75 -39.64 19.52 -3.77
C THR A 75 -38.23 19.00 -3.99
N THR A 76 -37.29 19.31 -3.12
CA THR A 76 -35.90 18.79 -3.18
C THR A 76 -35.54 18.06 -1.90
N GLN A 77 -34.64 17.09 -2.02
CA GLN A 77 -34.11 16.31 -0.89
C GLN A 77 -32.65 15.98 -1.14
N GLN A 78 -31.84 15.99 -0.09
CA GLN A 78 -30.42 15.65 -0.19
C GLN A 78 -30.15 14.22 0.31
N GLN A 79 -29.19 13.56 -0.32
CA GLN A 79 -28.69 12.26 0.10
C GLN A 79 -27.16 12.30 0.21
N THR A 80 -26.61 11.82 1.32
CA THR A 80 -25.18 11.75 1.54
C THR A 80 -24.64 10.41 1.02
N ILE A 81 -23.54 10.48 0.29
CA ILE A 81 -22.77 9.34 -0.20
C ILE A 81 -21.38 9.43 0.42
N ILE A 82 -20.88 8.32 0.95
CA ILE A 82 -19.54 8.22 1.55
C ILE A 82 -18.79 7.09 0.86
N VAL A 83 -17.62 7.39 0.33
CA VAL A 83 -16.62 6.42 -0.10
C VAL A 83 -15.48 6.51 0.91
N ASP A 84 -15.26 5.42 1.68
CA ASP A 84 -14.30 5.41 2.80
C ASP A 84 -13.68 4.01 2.94
N ASP A 85 -12.46 3.87 2.45
CA ASP A 85 -11.70 2.63 2.58
C ASP A 85 -11.06 2.57 3.99
N ILE A 86 -11.49 1.62 4.77
CA ILE A 86 -11.04 1.40 6.14
C ILE A 86 -10.18 0.14 6.29
N LYS A 87 -9.96 -0.61 5.20
CA LYS A 87 -9.17 -1.84 5.24
C LYS A 87 -7.70 -1.56 5.02
N LYS A 88 -6.89 -2.28 5.78
CA LYS A 88 -5.44 -2.19 5.65
C LYS A 88 -4.93 -3.17 4.60
N PRO A 89 -3.87 -2.81 3.86
CA PRO A 89 -3.18 -3.74 2.98
C PRO A 89 -2.76 -5.02 3.71
N VAL A 90 -2.95 -6.16 3.06
CA VAL A 90 -2.58 -7.49 3.59
C VAL A 90 -1.32 -7.98 2.84
N PRO A 91 -0.17 -8.17 3.53
CA PRO A 91 1.04 -8.70 2.89
C PRO A 91 0.79 -10.03 2.18
N VAL A 92 1.30 -10.17 0.95
CA VAL A 92 1.19 -11.41 0.15
C VAL A 92 1.93 -12.56 0.83
N VAL A 93 3.05 -12.27 1.49
CA VAL A 93 3.83 -13.23 2.26
C VAL A 93 3.70 -12.88 3.73
N ALA A 94 3.17 -13.81 4.54
CA ALA A 94 2.90 -13.57 5.96
C ALA A 94 4.17 -13.27 6.78
N SER A 95 5.34 -13.82 6.36
CA SER A 95 6.65 -13.60 6.99
C SER A 95 7.72 -13.54 5.91
N LEU A 96 8.49 -12.47 5.87
CA LEU A 96 9.58 -12.32 4.91
C LEU A 96 10.77 -13.21 5.31
N PRO A 97 11.41 -13.88 4.32
CA PRO A 97 12.57 -14.72 4.60
C PRO A 97 13.76 -13.88 5.04
N THR A 98 14.59 -14.43 5.93
CA THR A 98 15.89 -13.86 6.25
C THR A 98 16.80 -13.95 5.03
N ILE A 99 17.50 -12.87 4.72
CA ILE A 99 18.52 -12.82 3.68
C ILE A 99 19.88 -12.93 4.35
N THR A 100 20.64 -13.96 3.99
CA THR A 100 21.99 -14.20 4.53
C THR A 100 23.01 -14.17 3.40
N LYS A 101 24.09 -13.40 3.56
CA LYS A 101 25.23 -13.29 2.63
C LYS A 101 26.54 -13.16 3.42
N GLU A 102 27.64 -13.62 2.84
CA GLU A 102 28.94 -13.59 3.51
C GLU A 102 29.59 -12.20 3.51
N CYS A 103 29.77 -11.58 2.36
CA CYS A 103 30.60 -10.36 2.28
C CYS A 103 29.79 -9.07 2.33
N GLY A 104 28.49 -9.16 2.09
CA GLY A 104 27.59 -8.01 2.09
C GLY A 104 26.32 -8.30 1.34
N VAL A 105 25.32 -7.47 1.57
CA VAL A 105 24.02 -7.48 0.90
C VAL A 105 23.92 -6.21 0.06
N THR A 106 23.50 -6.37 -1.18
CA THR A 106 23.22 -5.28 -2.13
C THR A 106 21.72 -5.09 -2.29
N ALA A 107 21.29 -3.94 -2.83
CA ALA A 107 19.87 -3.68 -3.07
C ALA A 107 19.21 -4.71 -4.00
N THR A 108 19.96 -5.33 -4.91
CA THR A 108 19.46 -6.39 -5.80
C THR A 108 19.23 -7.74 -5.10
N ASP A 109 19.83 -7.94 -3.93
CA ASP A 109 19.61 -9.12 -3.10
C ASP A 109 18.32 -9.03 -2.28
N VAL A 110 17.75 -7.83 -2.16
CA VAL A 110 16.58 -7.52 -1.32
C VAL A 110 15.36 -7.28 -2.21
N PRO A 111 14.56 -8.33 -2.50
CA PRO A 111 13.34 -8.15 -3.27
C PRO A 111 12.32 -7.32 -2.48
N VAL A 112 11.76 -6.32 -3.13
CA VAL A 112 10.73 -5.48 -2.52
C VAL A 112 9.43 -6.29 -2.39
N PRO A 113 8.87 -6.44 -1.17
CA PRO A 113 7.68 -7.23 -0.97
C PRO A 113 6.42 -6.48 -1.39
N THR A 114 5.31 -7.22 -1.54
CA THR A 114 4.02 -6.69 -1.95
C THR A 114 2.92 -7.08 -0.97
N ALA A 115 1.85 -6.30 -0.97
CA ALA A 115 0.59 -6.57 -0.27
C ALA A 115 -0.57 -6.48 -1.26
N THR A 116 -1.74 -6.96 -0.84
CA THR A 116 -3.01 -6.78 -1.56
C THR A 116 -3.95 -5.93 -0.73
N ASP A 117 -4.65 -5.06 -1.40
CA ASP A 117 -5.72 -4.25 -0.85
C ASP A 117 -7.01 -4.47 -1.62
N ASN A 118 -8.17 -4.31 -0.96
CA ASN A 118 -9.48 -4.57 -1.57
C ASN A 118 -9.89 -3.50 -2.58
N CYS A 119 -9.40 -2.26 -2.44
CA CYS A 119 -9.75 -1.14 -3.32
C CYS A 119 -8.66 -0.84 -4.34
N LEU A 120 -7.40 -0.86 -3.91
CA LEU A 120 -6.26 -0.49 -4.75
C LEU A 120 -5.61 -1.70 -5.47
N GLY A 121 -5.83 -2.92 -4.98
CA GLY A 121 -5.21 -4.13 -5.53
C GLY A 121 -3.80 -4.36 -5.01
N ILE A 122 -2.80 -4.48 -5.91
CA ILE A 122 -1.42 -4.77 -5.51
C ILE A 122 -0.71 -3.49 -5.07
N ILE A 123 -0.14 -3.53 -3.86
CA ILE A 123 0.66 -2.45 -3.27
C ILE A 123 2.09 -2.93 -3.12
N THR A 124 3.04 -2.16 -3.62
CA THR A 124 4.48 -2.39 -3.41
C THR A 124 4.92 -1.70 -2.13
N ALA A 125 5.67 -2.40 -1.27
CA ALA A 125 6.19 -1.84 -0.04
C ALA A 125 7.20 -0.72 -0.28
N THR A 126 7.29 0.17 0.69
CA THR A 126 8.33 1.20 0.76
C THR A 126 9.11 1.05 2.06
N THR A 127 10.35 1.55 2.08
CA THR A 127 11.19 1.61 3.28
C THR A 127 12.07 2.85 3.24
N THR A 128 12.46 3.35 4.41
CA THR A 128 13.51 4.36 4.59
C THR A 128 14.81 3.74 5.07
N ASP A 129 14.81 2.43 5.37
CA ASP A 129 16.00 1.71 5.81
C ASP A 129 16.95 1.47 4.63
N ALA A 130 18.22 1.30 4.93
CA ALA A 130 19.22 0.95 3.92
C ALA A 130 18.92 -0.41 3.30
N LEU A 131 19.24 -0.56 2.01
CA LEU A 131 19.16 -1.83 1.28
C LEU A 131 20.54 -2.39 0.94
N VAL A 132 21.62 -1.75 1.44
CA VAL A 132 23.00 -2.15 1.22
C VAL A 132 23.70 -2.26 2.58
N TYR A 133 24.27 -3.42 2.87
CA TYR A 133 24.98 -3.73 4.12
C TYR A 133 26.31 -4.36 3.78
N THR A 134 27.41 -3.70 4.14
CA THR A 134 28.80 -4.12 3.84
C THR A 134 29.58 -4.56 5.09
N GLN A 135 29.01 -4.34 6.27
CA GLN A 135 29.62 -4.77 7.53
C GLN A 135 28.95 -6.03 8.04
N GLN A 136 29.72 -6.91 8.70
CA GLN A 136 29.15 -8.06 9.37
C GLN A 136 28.18 -7.65 10.48
N GLY A 137 27.08 -8.38 10.56
CA GLY A 137 26.04 -8.10 11.55
C GLY A 137 24.66 -8.57 11.13
N THR A 138 23.71 -8.35 12.04
CA THR A 138 22.29 -8.60 11.80
C THR A 138 21.55 -7.28 11.76
N TYR A 139 20.78 -7.06 10.69
CA TYR A 139 20.06 -5.83 10.44
C TYR A 139 18.57 -6.13 10.22
N THR A 140 17.74 -5.13 10.38
CA THR A 140 16.31 -5.23 10.13
C THR A 140 15.89 -4.15 9.14
N ILE A 141 15.12 -4.54 8.12
CA ILE A 141 14.43 -3.63 7.21
C ILE A 141 12.97 -3.59 7.65
N ASN A 142 12.45 -2.38 7.85
CA ASN A 142 11.04 -2.14 8.13
C ASN A 142 10.34 -1.71 6.84
N TRP A 143 9.48 -2.58 6.33
CA TRP A 143 8.67 -2.36 5.16
C TRP A 143 7.33 -1.75 5.54
N THR A 144 6.84 -0.79 4.78
CA THR A 144 5.52 -0.17 4.93
C THR A 144 4.72 -0.33 3.66
N TYR A 145 3.51 -0.85 3.79
CA TYR A 145 2.49 -0.91 2.75
C TYR A 145 1.45 0.17 3.06
N ASN A 146 1.23 1.09 2.12
CA ASN A 146 0.30 2.20 2.27
C ASN A 146 -0.66 2.19 1.07
N ASP A 147 -1.97 2.17 1.34
CA ASP A 147 -3.01 2.21 0.31
C ASP A 147 -3.30 3.62 -0.23
N GLY A 148 -2.71 4.67 0.38
CA GLY A 148 -2.97 6.05 0.01
C GLY A 148 -4.23 6.65 0.63
N ASN A 149 -5.08 5.83 1.27
CA ASN A 149 -6.32 6.24 1.92
C ASN A 149 -6.17 6.41 3.44
N GLY A 150 -4.95 6.24 3.95
CA GLY A 150 -4.63 6.37 5.37
C GLY A 150 -4.44 5.04 6.08
N ASN A 151 -4.68 3.90 5.42
CA ASN A 151 -4.47 2.60 6.01
C ASN A 151 -3.07 2.09 5.70
N THR A 152 -2.36 1.66 6.73
CA THR A 152 -0.99 1.16 6.60
C THR A 152 -0.81 -0.17 7.31
N THR A 153 0.05 -1.02 6.75
CA THR A 153 0.56 -2.24 7.36
C THR A 153 2.08 -2.23 7.30
N THR A 154 2.75 -2.76 8.32
CA THR A 154 4.21 -2.88 8.36
C THR A 154 4.65 -4.33 8.48
N GLN A 155 5.85 -4.62 7.96
CA GLN A 155 6.47 -5.93 8.05
C GLN A 155 7.98 -5.79 8.20
N GLN A 156 8.61 -6.68 8.98
CA GLN A 156 10.05 -6.67 9.17
C GLN A 156 10.72 -7.78 8.36
N GLN A 157 11.92 -7.48 7.85
CA GLN A 157 12.79 -8.45 7.20
C GLN A 157 14.17 -8.42 7.84
N THR A 158 14.69 -9.60 8.19
CA THR A 158 16.03 -9.75 8.76
C THR A 158 17.06 -9.92 7.66
N ILE A 159 18.16 -9.20 7.78
CA ILE A 159 19.35 -9.29 6.94
C ILE A 159 20.52 -9.74 7.82
N VAL A 160 21.25 -10.76 7.37
CA VAL A 160 22.45 -11.27 8.05
C VAL A 160 23.63 -11.19 7.10
N VAL A 161 24.66 -10.47 7.49
CA VAL A 161 25.98 -10.46 6.84
C VAL A 161 26.92 -11.20 7.78
N ASP A 162 27.37 -12.41 7.37
CA ASP A 162 28.18 -13.29 8.24
C ASP A 162 29.20 -14.05 7.38
N ASP A 163 30.46 -13.68 7.47
CA ASP A 163 31.54 -14.35 6.77
C ASP A 163 31.92 -15.63 7.51
N VAL A 164 31.62 -16.76 6.93
CA VAL A 164 31.90 -18.10 7.46
C VAL A 164 33.03 -18.81 6.73
N THR A 165 33.52 -18.21 5.63
CA THR A 165 34.59 -18.78 4.81
C THR A 165 35.96 -18.43 5.43
N LYS A 166 36.79 -19.46 5.67
CA LYS A 166 38.11 -19.24 6.25
C LYS A 166 39.11 -18.81 5.18
N PRO A 167 40.08 -17.93 5.52
CA PRO A 167 41.18 -17.57 4.62
C PRO A 167 41.94 -18.77 4.13
N VAL A 168 42.27 -18.81 2.84
CA VAL A 168 43.06 -19.87 2.19
C VAL A 168 44.48 -19.35 1.98
N PRO A 169 45.50 -20.02 2.55
CA PRO A 169 46.90 -19.68 2.30
C PRO A 169 47.25 -19.69 0.81
N VAL A 170 47.90 -18.62 0.33
CA VAL A 170 48.37 -18.55 -1.08
C VAL A 170 49.39 -19.62 -1.38
N VAL A 171 50.19 -20.02 -0.38
CA VAL A 171 51.18 -21.10 -0.48
C VAL A 171 50.81 -22.20 0.51
N ALA A 172 50.54 -23.40 0.02
CA ALA A 172 50.10 -24.56 0.85
C ALA A 172 51.13 -24.96 1.92
N SER A 173 52.42 -24.78 1.63
CA SER A 173 53.51 -24.98 2.61
C SER A 173 54.58 -23.92 2.41
N LEU A 174 55.04 -23.35 3.51
CA LEU A 174 56.08 -22.34 3.45
C LEU A 174 57.46 -22.99 3.15
N PRO A 175 58.27 -22.35 2.30
CA PRO A 175 59.60 -22.89 1.96
C PRO A 175 60.51 -22.85 3.18
N THR A 176 61.44 -23.83 3.25
CA THR A 176 62.53 -23.83 4.21
C THR A 176 63.52 -22.70 3.87
N ILE A 177 63.87 -21.90 4.86
CA ILE A 177 64.86 -20.83 4.75
C ILE A 177 66.17 -21.33 5.32
N THR A 178 67.20 -21.40 4.48
CA THR A 178 68.55 -21.83 4.90
C THR A 178 69.56 -20.69 4.70
N ARG A 179 70.34 -20.36 5.72
CA ARG A 179 71.44 -19.37 5.71
C ARG A 179 72.64 -19.95 6.43
N GLU A 180 73.85 -19.53 6.07
CA GLU A 180 75.07 -20.06 6.67
C GLU A 180 75.34 -19.55 8.08
N CYS A 181 75.13 -18.25 8.34
CA CYS A 181 75.53 -17.66 9.63
C CYS A 181 74.34 -17.30 10.52
N ALA A 182 73.33 -16.60 10.00
CA ALA A 182 72.16 -16.18 10.76
C ALA A 182 70.98 -15.91 9.83
N VAL A 183 69.76 -16.04 10.36
CA VAL A 183 68.50 -15.63 9.70
C VAL A 183 68.00 -14.37 10.38
N SER A 184 67.78 -13.32 9.61
CA SER A 184 67.18 -12.06 10.09
C SER A 184 65.69 -12.01 9.78
N ALA A 185 64.95 -11.14 10.41
CA ALA A 185 63.52 -10.95 10.14
C ALA A 185 63.26 -10.58 8.67
N THR A 186 64.20 -9.89 8.01
CA THR A 186 64.08 -9.51 6.58
C THR A 186 64.27 -10.67 5.62
N ASP A 187 64.85 -11.80 6.09
CA ASP A 187 64.97 -13.01 5.27
C ASP A 187 63.72 -13.88 5.26
N ILE A 188 62.79 -13.59 6.16
CA ILE A 188 61.55 -14.38 6.32
C ILE A 188 60.42 -13.68 5.59
N PRO A 189 60.00 -14.16 4.42
CA PRO A 189 58.83 -13.57 3.74
C PRO A 189 57.57 -13.79 4.57
N VAL A 190 56.80 -12.72 4.75
CA VAL A 190 55.53 -12.79 5.44
C VAL A 190 54.55 -13.54 4.56
N PRO A 191 53.94 -14.64 5.02
CA PRO A 191 52.99 -15.39 4.21
C PRO A 191 51.69 -14.62 4.07
N THR A 192 50.97 -14.88 2.98
CA THR A 192 49.68 -14.31 2.70
C THR A 192 48.63 -15.39 2.50
N ALA A 193 47.38 -15.04 2.77
CA ALA A 193 46.17 -15.81 2.49
C ALA A 193 45.20 -14.96 1.68
N THR A 194 44.27 -15.61 1.03
CA THR A 194 43.16 -14.97 0.37
C THR A 194 41.86 -15.35 1.07
N ASP A 195 41.03 -14.36 1.24
CA ASP A 195 39.71 -14.50 1.80
C ASP A 195 38.68 -13.93 0.82
N ASN A 196 37.46 -14.49 0.81
CA ASN A 196 36.41 -14.11 -0.14
C ASN A 196 35.87 -12.71 0.12
N CYS A 197 35.89 -12.23 1.37
CA CYS A 197 35.32 -10.94 1.76
C CYS A 197 36.37 -9.83 1.92
N VAL A 198 37.51 -10.15 2.51
CA VAL A 198 38.57 -9.18 2.82
C VAL A 198 39.65 -9.12 1.73
N GLY A 199 39.76 -10.17 0.91
CA GLY A 199 40.78 -10.28 -0.13
C GLY A 199 42.11 -10.81 0.43
N VAL A 200 43.25 -10.14 0.14
CA VAL A 200 44.57 -10.58 0.60
C VAL A 200 44.80 -10.20 2.05
N ILE A 201 45.13 -11.19 2.87
CA ILE A 201 45.46 -11.05 4.28
C ILE A 201 46.95 -11.38 4.45
N THR A 202 47.64 -10.56 5.20
CA THR A 202 49.04 -10.76 5.58
C THR A 202 49.10 -11.27 7.02
N ALA A 203 49.94 -12.29 7.29
CA ALA A 203 50.11 -12.90 8.61
C ALA A 203 50.84 -11.96 9.59
#